data_7794f638c892e066e819d346f87cab08
#
_entry.id   7794f638c892e066e819d346f87cab08
#
_cell.length_a   1.000
_cell.length_b   1.000
_cell.length_c   1.000
_cell.angle_alpha   90.00
_cell.angle_beta   90.00
_cell.angle_gamma   90.00
#
_symmetry.space_group_name_H-M   'P 1'
#
loop_
_entity.id
_entity.type
_entity.pdbx_description
1 polymer ?
#
loop_
_entity_poly.entity_id
_entity_poly.type
_entity_poly.pdbx_seq_one_letter_code
_entity_poly.pdbx_strand_id
1 'polypeptide(L)'
;MVYADLHVHTNYSDGTHSIEEVIRLAKNRGIKVVAITDHDTLYHYDKVKKICEKNNIKTIRGVEMSCYDFDVYKKVHVVGLWLNDNPTHVEELCNHTLKCRDEYHHQLIDELNDKGLDITYEEAKKFSPYNIVFKMHLFQAIVNKYSEYNNLVIDLDLILNKTRTFNSIINDIQYHG
;
A
#
# COMPACT_ATOMS: atom_id res chain seq x y z
N MET A 1 -19.26 19.28 -5.96
CA MET A 1 -18.54 18.49 -6.98
C MET A 1 -17.06 18.48 -6.59
N VAL A 2 -16.47 17.31 -6.35
CA VAL A 2 -15.03 17.21 -6.03
C VAL A 2 -14.25 17.39 -7.33
N TYR A 3 -13.33 18.35 -7.36
CA TYR A 3 -12.54 18.66 -8.55
C TYR A 3 -11.17 17.97 -8.57
N ALA A 4 -10.58 17.80 -7.41
CA ALA A 4 -9.25 17.21 -7.23
C ALA A 4 -9.25 16.17 -6.12
N ASP A 5 -8.42 15.14 -6.28
CA ASP A 5 -8.07 14.18 -5.25
C ASP A 5 -6.54 14.12 -5.18
N LEU A 6 -6.00 14.63 -4.08
CA LEU A 6 -4.56 14.86 -3.91
C LEU A 6 -3.90 13.92 -2.89
N HIS A 7 -4.63 12.87 -2.47
CA HIS A 7 -4.11 11.87 -1.56
C HIS A 7 -4.74 10.50 -1.89
N VAL A 8 -4.09 9.78 -2.78
CA VAL A 8 -4.59 8.50 -3.30
C VAL A 8 -3.47 7.46 -3.32
N HIS A 9 -3.79 6.27 -2.84
CA HIS A 9 -2.89 5.11 -2.84
C HIS A 9 -3.29 4.09 -3.91
N THR A 10 -2.29 3.40 -4.40
CA THR A 10 -2.44 2.30 -5.35
C THR A 10 -1.83 1.02 -4.79
N ASN A 11 -1.89 -0.07 -5.55
CA ASN A 11 -1.21 -1.33 -5.20
C ASN A 11 0.33 -1.25 -5.26
N TYR A 12 0.90 -0.08 -5.57
CA TYR A 12 2.32 0.18 -5.39
C TYR A 12 2.71 0.38 -3.92
N SER A 13 1.73 0.66 -3.04
CA SER A 13 1.91 0.69 -1.60
C SER A 13 0.85 -0.16 -0.88
N ASP A 14 -0.12 0.43 -0.25
CA ASP A 14 -1.14 -0.24 0.55
C ASP A 14 -2.57 -0.10 -0.01
N GLY A 15 -2.72 0.52 -1.17
CA GLY A 15 -3.96 0.48 -1.93
C GLY A 15 -4.20 -0.89 -2.60
N THR A 16 -5.45 -1.17 -2.95
CA THR A 16 -5.85 -2.44 -3.60
C THR A 16 -6.01 -2.33 -5.11
N HIS A 17 -6.10 -1.10 -5.64
CA HIS A 17 -6.35 -0.85 -7.05
C HIS A 17 -5.06 -0.52 -7.81
N SER A 18 -4.99 -0.94 -9.06
CA SER A 18 -3.94 -0.49 -9.98
C SER A 18 -4.08 1.00 -10.30
N ILE A 19 -3.01 1.61 -10.80
CA ILE A 19 -3.03 3.01 -11.27
C ILE A 19 -4.13 3.20 -12.31
N GLU A 20 -4.27 2.27 -13.24
CA GLU A 20 -5.27 2.28 -14.30
C GLU A 20 -6.70 2.32 -13.75
N GLU A 21 -6.97 1.51 -12.73
CA GLU A 21 -8.27 1.46 -12.06
C GLU A 21 -8.57 2.73 -11.28
N VAL A 22 -7.60 3.25 -10.52
CA VAL A 22 -7.72 4.51 -9.79
C VAL A 22 -8.06 5.65 -10.75
N ILE A 23 -7.33 5.79 -11.85
CA ILE A 23 -7.56 6.87 -12.82
C ILE A 23 -8.92 6.70 -13.53
N ARG A 24 -9.33 5.47 -13.85
CA ARG A 24 -10.67 5.18 -14.37
C ARG A 24 -11.77 5.59 -13.40
N LEU A 25 -11.61 5.28 -12.11
CA LEU A 25 -12.55 5.67 -11.05
C LEU A 25 -12.61 7.19 -10.88
N ALA A 26 -11.46 7.86 -10.86
CA ALA A 26 -11.36 9.31 -10.81
C ALA A 26 -12.10 9.97 -11.97
N LYS A 27 -11.89 9.47 -13.19
CA LYS A 27 -12.58 9.95 -14.40
C LYS A 27 -14.10 9.80 -14.30
N ASN A 28 -14.58 8.64 -13.85
CA ASN A 28 -16.01 8.36 -13.70
C ASN A 28 -16.68 9.26 -12.65
N ARG A 29 -15.92 9.72 -11.65
CA ARG A 29 -16.37 10.66 -10.61
C ARG A 29 -16.20 12.13 -11.01
N GLY A 30 -15.70 12.40 -12.20
CA GLY A 30 -15.49 13.77 -12.72
C GLY A 30 -14.28 14.49 -12.11
N ILE A 31 -13.37 13.77 -11.44
CA ILE A 31 -12.11 14.30 -10.92
C ILE A 31 -11.26 14.78 -12.11
N LYS A 32 -10.67 15.96 -11.97
CA LYS A 32 -9.84 16.61 -13.01
C LYS A 32 -8.36 16.65 -12.66
N VAL A 33 -8.04 16.57 -11.38
CA VAL A 33 -6.67 16.61 -10.87
C VAL A 33 -6.48 15.49 -9.87
N VAL A 34 -5.40 14.69 -10.02
CA VAL A 34 -5.07 13.58 -9.12
C VAL A 34 -3.60 13.67 -8.72
N ALA A 35 -3.30 13.43 -7.45
CA ALA A 35 -1.97 13.06 -7.00
C ALA A 35 -2.00 11.64 -6.45
N ILE A 36 -1.26 10.72 -7.09
CA ILE A 36 -0.95 9.43 -6.49
C ILE A 36 0.17 9.67 -5.49
N THR A 37 -0.08 9.30 -4.25
CA THR A 37 0.80 9.56 -3.11
C THR A 37 1.12 8.27 -2.37
N ASP A 38 1.48 7.24 -3.11
CA ASP A 38 1.87 5.96 -2.54
C ASP A 38 2.97 6.12 -1.50
N HIS A 39 2.97 5.26 -0.48
CA HIS A 39 3.93 5.33 0.61
C HIS A 39 5.36 5.11 0.13
N ASP A 40 6.21 6.06 0.46
CA ASP A 40 7.67 6.00 0.33
C ASP A 40 8.15 5.64 -1.10
N THR A 41 7.36 5.96 -2.15
CA THR A 41 7.76 5.67 -3.53
C THR A 41 7.29 6.71 -4.54
N LEU A 42 8.20 7.07 -5.46
CA LEU A 42 7.94 7.93 -6.62
C LEU A 42 8.19 7.20 -7.95
N TYR A 43 8.61 5.94 -7.87
CA TYR A 43 9.08 5.15 -9.01
C TYR A 43 8.08 5.06 -10.17
N HIS A 44 6.80 5.04 -9.87
CA HIS A 44 5.74 4.87 -10.87
C HIS A 44 5.20 6.19 -11.44
N TYR A 45 5.75 7.34 -11.07
CA TYR A 45 5.21 8.65 -11.47
C TYR A 45 5.10 8.83 -13.00
N ASP A 46 6.08 8.39 -13.77
CA ASP A 46 6.03 8.50 -15.23
C ASP A 46 4.91 7.64 -15.85
N LYS A 47 4.62 6.49 -15.24
CA LYS A 47 3.48 5.66 -15.61
C LYS A 47 2.17 6.38 -15.28
N VAL A 48 2.04 6.95 -14.08
CA VAL A 48 0.88 7.75 -13.66
C VAL A 48 0.64 8.90 -14.64
N LYS A 49 1.68 9.66 -14.97
CA LYS A 49 1.61 10.79 -15.90
C LYS A 49 1.05 10.37 -17.25
N LYS A 50 1.58 9.31 -17.86
CA LYS A 50 1.13 8.79 -19.16
C LYS A 50 -0.34 8.33 -19.13
N ILE A 51 -0.78 7.69 -18.04
CA ILE A 51 -2.17 7.22 -17.90
C ILE A 51 -3.12 8.39 -17.69
N CYS A 52 -2.75 9.37 -16.87
CA CYS A 52 -3.54 10.57 -16.62
C CYS A 52 -3.72 11.39 -17.91
N GLU A 53 -2.66 11.61 -18.68
CA GLU A 53 -2.71 12.32 -19.96
C GLU A 53 -3.69 11.67 -20.93
N LYS A 54 -3.66 10.34 -21.10
CA LYS A 54 -4.60 9.57 -21.93
C LYS A 54 -6.06 9.70 -21.48
N ASN A 55 -6.30 10.03 -20.22
CA ASN A 55 -7.63 10.18 -19.64
C ASN A 55 -8.08 11.63 -19.48
N ASN A 56 -7.30 12.62 -19.95
CA ASN A 56 -7.54 14.04 -19.77
C ASN A 56 -7.67 14.43 -18.28
N ILE A 57 -6.88 13.82 -17.42
CA ILE A 57 -6.74 14.15 -16.01
C ILE A 57 -5.35 14.75 -15.80
N LYS A 58 -5.28 15.88 -15.08
CA LYS A 58 -4.02 16.47 -14.67
C LYS A 58 -3.47 15.71 -13.48
N THR A 59 -2.17 15.39 -13.49
CA THR A 59 -1.51 14.79 -12.33
C THR A 59 -0.51 15.75 -11.69
N ILE A 60 -0.34 15.59 -10.39
CA ILE A 60 0.63 16.29 -9.56
C ILE A 60 1.56 15.22 -8.98
N ARG A 61 2.88 15.44 -9.06
CA ARG A 61 3.86 14.55 -8.43
C ARG A 61 3.73 14.66 -6.91
N GLY A 62 3.45 13.54 -6.25
CA GLY A 62 3.29 13.45 -4.81
C GLY A 62 3.81 12.15 -4.24
N VAL A 63 4.01 12.12 -2.95
CA VAL A 63 4.39 10.95 -2.16
C VAL A 63 3.88 11.12 -0.73
N GLU A 64 3.50 10.05 -0.07
CA GLU A 64 3.29 10.03 1.38
C GLU A 64 4.50 9.39 2.06
N MET A 65 5.25 10.19 2.80
CA MET A 65 6.45 9.75 3.51
C MET A 65 6.07 9.20 4.88
N SER A 66 6.56 7.99 5.20
CA SER A 66 6.47 7.41 6.54
C SER A 66 7.54 8.02 7.43
N CYS A 67 7.09 8.80 8.40
CA CYS A 67 7.96 9.54 9.31
C CYS A 67 7.73 9.10 10.77
N TYR A 68 8.62 9.54 11.65
CA TYR A 68 8.49 9.35 13.09
C TYR A 68 8.78 10.66 13.82
N ASP A 69 7.85 11.07 14.65
CA ASP A 69 8.02 12.23 15.52
C ASP A 69 8.63 11.76 16.85
N PHE A 70 9.89 12.13 17.08
CA PHE A 70 10.64 11.74 18.27
C PHE A 70 10.26 12.55 19.51
N ASP A 71 9.62 13.70 19.36
CA ASP A 71 9.21 14.52 20.52
C ASP A 71 7.97 13.93 21.20
N VAL A 72 7.05 13.37 20.41
CA VAL A 72 5.83 12.74 20.91
C VAL A 72 5.81 11.22 20.74
N TYR A 73 6.90 10.63 20.25
CA TYR A 73 7.06 9.18 20.03
C TYR A 73 5.95 8.54 19.21
N LYS A 74 5.57 9.18 18.11
CA LYS A 74 4.48 8.73 17.23
C LYS A 74 4.93 8.59 15.78
N LYS A 75 4.36 7.59 15.12
CA LYS A 75 4.40 7.51 13.66
C LYS A 75 3.51 8.60 13.08
N VAL A 76 4.02 9.32 12.10
CA VAL A 76 3.31 10.35 11.35
C VAL A 76 3.52 10.10 9.87
N HIS A 77 2.54 10.48 9.06
CA HIS A 77 2.67 10.46 7.61
C HIS A 77 2.67 11.90 7.09
N VAL A 78 3.59 12.20 6.20
CA VAL A 78 3.73 13.53 5.61
C VAL A 78 3.53 13.44 4.11
N VAL A 79 2.48 14.10 3.62
CA VAL A 79 2.20 14.15 2.18
C VAL A 79 2.98 15.30 1.55
N GLY A 80 3.90 14.96 0.66
CA GLY A 80 4.60 15.91 -0.22
C GLY A 80 3.89 16.01 -1.56
N LEU A 81 3.57 17.22 -1.98
CA LEU A 81 2.94 17.49 -3.28
C LEU A 81 3.76 18.50 -4.08
N TRP A 82 3.55 18.54 -5.41
CA TRP A 82 4.30 19.40 -6.34
C TRP A 82 5.81 19.23 -6.26
N LEU A 83 6.25 17.99 -6.06
CA LEU A 83 7.67 17.68 -6.09
C LEU A 83 8.25 18.06 -7.47
N ASN A 84 9.47 18.59 -7.45
CA ASN A 84 10.18 18.96 -8.67
C ASN A 84 10.51 17.73 -9.56
N ASP A 85 11.06 17.96 -10.74
CA ASP A 85 11.37 16.87 -11.68
C ASP A 85 12.53 15.98 -11.23
N ASN A 86 13.34 16.44 -10.28
CA ASN A 86 14.46 15.67 -9.71
C ASN A 86 14.44 15.74 -8.18
N PRO A 87 13.53 15.04 -7.50
CA PRO A 87 13.37 15.11 -6.04
C PRO A 87 14.36 14.21 -5.29
N THR A 88 15.66 14.30 -5.60
CA THR A 88 16.70 13.36 -5.17
C THR A 88 16.69 13.08 -3.66
N HIS A 89 16.58 14.12 -2.84
CA HIS A 89 16.59 13.94 -1.37
C HIS A 89 15.34 13.22 -0.86
N VAL A 90 14.19 13.44 -1.51
CA VAL A 90 12.96 12.72 -1.17
C VAL A 90 13.09 11.26 -1.59
N GLU A 91 13.66 10.99 -2.77
CA GLU A 91 13.91 9.64 -3.27
C GLU A 91 14.90 8.87 -2.39
N GLU A 92 15.97 9.51 -1.95
CA GLU A 92 16.94 8.91 -1.01
C GLU A 92 16.27 8.51 0.31
N LEU A 93 15.46 9.41 0.89
CA LEU A 93 14.69 9.13 2.12
C LEU A 93 13.71 7.97 1.90
N CYS A 94 12.94 8.00 0.83
CA CYS A 94 11.99 6.97 0.47
C CYS A 94 12.67 5.60 0.28
N ASN A 95 13.77 5.56 -0.45
CA ASN A 95 14.54 4.33 -0.67
C ASN A 95 15.09 3.74 0.64
N HIS A 96 15.55 4.59 1.56
CA HIS A 96 15.98 4.13 2.89
C HIS A 96 14.80 3.52 3.65
N THR A 97 13.65 4.20 3.69
CA THR A 97 12.45 3.73 4.36
C THR A 97 11.95 2.40 3.76
N LEU A 98 11.95 2.28 2.42
CA LEU A 98 11.56 1.05 1.75
C LEU A 98 12.47 -0.13 2.10
N LYS A 99 13.79 0.10 2.20
CA LYS A 99 14.74 -0.93 2.64
C LYS A 99 14.44 -1.40 4.06
N CYS A 100 14.25 -0.49 5.00
CA CYS A 100 13.89 -0.86 6.38
C CYS A 100 12.54 -1.59 6.44
N ARG A 101 11.60 -1.21 5.58
CA ARG A 101 10.29 -1.88 5.45
C ARG A 101 10.44 -3.30 4.94
N ASP A 102 11.29 -3.51 3.95
CA ASP A 102 11.57 -4.82 3.37
C ASP A 102 12.17 -5.77 4.42
N GLU A 103 13.20 -5.31 5.13
CA GLU A 103 13.82 -6.06 6.23
C GLU A 103 12.79 -6.40 7.33
N TYR A 104 11.93 -5.46 7.70
CA TYR A 104 10.86 -5.68 8.69
C TYR A 104 9.85 -6.73 8.22
N HIS A 105 9.45 -6.74 6.95
CA HIS A 105 8.47 -7.71 6.46
C HIS A 105 9.03 -9.12 6.36
N HIS A 106 10.33 -9.30 6.09
CA HIS A 106 10.98 -10.59 6.22
C HIS A 106 10.91 -11.12 7.66
N GLN A 107 11.28 -10.30 8.65
CA GLN A 107 11.18 -10.66 10.07
C GLN A 107 9.73 -10.96 10.50
N LEU A 108 8.77 -10.15 10.05
CA LEU A 108 7.36 -10.36 10.35
C LEU A 108 6.84 -11.70 9.80
N ILE A 109 7.26 -12.09 8.61
CA ILE A 109 6.89 -13.38 8.01
C ILE A 109 7.45 -14.53 8.83
N ASP A 110 8.71 -14.45 9.27
CA ASP A 110 9.32 -15.45 10.14
C ASP A 110 8.54 -15.57 11.47
N GLU A 111 8.20 -14.44 12.11
CA GLU A 111 7.38 -14.42 13.33
C GLU A 111 5.98 -15.02 13.15
N LEU A 112 5.37 -14.82 11.97
CA LEU A 112 4.06 -15.39 11.65
C LEU A 112 4.14 -16.90 11.44
N ASN A 113 5.20 -17.37 10.79
CA ASN A 113 5.43 -18.79 10.56
C ASN A 113 5.75 -19.53 11.86
N ASP A 114 6.48 -18.90 12.79
CA ASP A 114 6.71 -19.43 14.15
C ASP A 114 5.40 -19.60 14.96
N LYS A 115 4.37 -18.82 14.62
CA LYS A 115 3.03 -18.92 15.22
C LYS A 115 2.09 -19.87 14.48
N GLY A 116 2.62 -20.60 13.50
CA GLY A 116 1.87 -21.66 12.79
C GLY A 116 1.25 -21.23 11.47
N LEU A 117 1.52 -20.02 10.96
CA LEU A 117 1.22 -19.67 9.57
C LEU A 117 2.29 -20.30 8.67
N ASP A 118 1.89 -20.63 7.44
CA ASP A 118 2.79 -21.05 6.38
C ASP A 118 2.66 -20.05 5.23
N ILE A 119 3.45 -18.98 5.28
CA ILE A 119 3.46 -17.91 4.29
C ILE A 119 4.89 -17.53 3.93
N THR A 120 5.13 -17.20 2.68
CA THR A 120 6.45 -16.80 2.18
C THR A 120 6.43 -15.36 1.68
N TYR A 121 7.60 -14.71 1.69
CA TYR A 121 7.78 -13.38 1.10
C TYR A 121 7.41 -13.37 -0.38
N GLU A 122 7.78 -14.41 -1.13
CA GLU A 122 7.46 -14.54 -2.55
C GLU A 122 5.97 -14.70 -2.84
N GLU A 123 5.19 -15.30 -1.92
CA GLU A 123 3.72 -15.32 -2.03
C GLU A 123 3.13 -13.91 -1.86
N ALA A 124 3.59 -13.15 -0.88
CA ALA A 124 3.15 -11.76 -0.68
C ALA A 124 3.56 -10.85 -1.83
N LYS A 125 4.76 -11.06 -2.37
CA LYS A 125 5.32 -10.30 -3.49
C LYS A 125 4.50 -10.41 -4.79
N LYS A 126 3.76 -11.51 -4.99
CA LYS A 126 2.87 -11.66 -6.15
C LYS A 126 1.78 -10.59 -6.23
N PHE A 127 1.44 -9.97 -5.11
CA PHE A 127 0.44 -8.90 -5.03
C PHE A 127 1.04 -7.50 -5.20
N SER A 128 2.37 -7.39 -5.19
CA SER A 128 3.08 -6.11 -5.34
C SER A 128 3.58 -5.93 -6.77
N PRO A 129 3.20 -4.87 -7.48
CA PRO A 129 3.72 -4.58 -8.82
C PRO A 129 5.16 -4.07 -8.83
N TYR A 130 5.73 -3.74 -7.64
CA TYR A 130 7.05 -3.10 -7.51
C TYR A 130 8.07 -3.95 -6.73
N ASN A 131 7.78 -5.19 -6.44
CA ASN A 131 8.66 -6.10 -5.68
C ASN A 131 8.94 -5.69 -4.21
N ILE A 132 8.29 -4.66 -3.68
CA ILE A 132 8.33 -4.29 -2.27
C ILE A 132 7.02 -4.72 -1.63
N VAL A 133 7.12 -5.50 -0.55
CA VAL A 133 5.94 -5.98 0.16
C VAL A 133 5.50 -4.93 1.18
N PHE A 134 4.22 -4.60 1.14
CA PHE A 134 3.52 -3.85 2.19
C PHE A 134 2.63 -4.81 2.99
N LYS A 135 2.19 -4.41 4.16
CA LYS A 135 1.30 -5.24 5.00
C LYS A 135 0.04 -5.70 4.26
N MET A 136 -0.49 -4.86 3.37
CA MET A 136 -1.65 -5.21 2.55
C MET A 136 -1.35 -6.38 1.61
N HIS A 137 -0.17 -6.41 0.97
CA HIS A 137 0.23 -7.51 0.09
C HIS A 137 0.39 -8.83 0.87
N LEU A 138 1.03 -8.77 2.05
CA LEU A 138 1.15 -9.92 2.94
C LEU A 138 -0.23 -10.42 3.37
N PHE A 139 -1.12 -9.50 3.74
CA PHE A 139 -2.50 -9.82 4.09
C PHE A 139 -3.25 -10.50 2.93
N GLN A 140 -3.17 -9.96 1.71
CA GLN A 140 -3.77 -10.55 0.53
C GLN A 140 -3.25 -11.97 0.27
N ALA A 141 -1.94 -12.21 0.46
CA ALA A 141 -1.35 -13.54 0.31
C ALA A 141 -1.91 -14.54 1.34
N ILE A 142 -2.02 -14.11 2.60
CA ILE A 142 -2.61 -14.94 3.67
C ILE A 142 -4.07 -15.27 3.34
N VAL A 143 -4.88 -14.26 3.01
CA VAL A 143 -6.29 -14.48 2.65
C VAL A 143 -6.40 -15.42 1.46
N ASN A 144 -5.63 -15.22 0.40
CA ASN A 144 -5.65 -16.06 -0.79
C ASN A 144 -5.29 -17.51 -0.46
N LYS A 145 -4.26 -17.73 0.35
CA LYS A 145 -3.79 -19.07 0.71
C LYS A 145 -4.79 -19.83 1.59
N TYR A 146 -5.37 -19.15 2.59
CA TYR A 146 -6.21 -19.81 3.59
C TYR A 146 -7.70 -19.78 3.27
N SER A 147 -8.19 -18.86 2.43
CA SER A 147 -9.59 -18.86 1.98
C SER A 147 -9.97 -20.08 1.13
N GLU A 148 -9.00 -20.63 0.38
CA GLU A 148 -9.20 -21.83 -0.42
C GLU A 148 -9.32 -23.12 0.44
N TYR A 149 -8.72 -23.12 1.63
CA TYR A 149 -8.63 -24.32 2.49
C TYR A 149 -9.83 -24.55 3.40
N ASN A 150 -10.54 -23.50 3.82
CA ASN A 150 -11.45 -23.62 4.97
C ASN A 150 -12.91 -23.17 4.74
N ASN A 151 -13.32 -22.81 3.53
CA ASN A 151 -14.62 -22.09 3.34
C ASN A 151 -14.74 -20.88 4.30
N LEU A 152 -13.64 -20.35 4.75
CA LEU A 152 -13.59 -19.19 5.63
C LEU A 152 -14.02 -17.98 4.80
N VAL A 153 -15.27 -17.58 4.95
CA VAL A 153 -15.73 -16.24 4.56
C VAL A 153 -15.02 -15.27 5.50
N ILE A 154 -13.79 -14.91 5.14
CA ILE A 154 -13.10 -13.81 5.81
C ILE A 154 -13.87 -12.57 5.38
N ASP A 155 -14.62 -12.01 6.31
CA ASP A 155 -15.32 -10.75 6.09
C ASP A 155 -14.26 -9.65 5.90
N LEU A 156 -14.00 -9.32 4.63
CA LEU A 156 -13.03 -8.31 4.25
C LEU A 156 -13.37 -6.94 4.88
N ASP A 157 -14.65 -6.64 5.10
CA ASP A 157 -15.06 -5.41 5.80
C ASP A 157 -14.62 -5.40 7.26
N LEU A 158 -14.60 -6.57 7.90
CA LEU A 158 -14.12 -6.72 9.28
C LEU A 158 -12.61 -6.51 9.41
N ILE A 159 -11.88 -6.79 8.35
CA ILE A 159 -10.41 -6.68 8.27
C ILE A 159 -9.99 -5.26 7.90
N LEU A 160 -10.74 -4.61 7.02
CA LEU A 160 -10.53 -3.21 6.62
C LEU A 160 -10.97 -2.22 7.71
N ASN A 161 -11.86 -2.63 8.62
CA ASN A 161 -12.18 -1.85 9.80
C ASN A 161 -10.98 -1.83 10.76
N LYS A 162 -10.37 -0.67 10.89
CA LYS A 162 -9.13 -0.30 11.60
C LYS A 162 -9.00 -0.75 13.08
N THR A 163 -9.92 -1.55 13.60
CA THR A 163 -10.01 -1.94 15.02
C THR A 163 -9.45 -3.32 15.33
N ARG A 164 -9.18 -4.17 14.34
CA ARG A 164 -8.55 -5.46 14.59
C ARG A 164 -7.07 -5.42 14.31
N THR A 165 -6.28 -5.70 15.32
CA THR A 165 -4.84 -5.92 15.17
C THR A 165 -4.59 -7.20 14.38
N PHE A 166 -3.46 -7.29 13.70
CA PHE A 166 -3.01 -8.48 12.96
C PHE A 166 -3.11 -9.77 13.81
N ASN A 167 -2.83 -9.66 15.13
CA ASN A 167 -2.96 -10.75 16.09
C ASN A 167 -4.39 -11.30 16.23
N SER A 168 -5.43 -10.47 16.06
CA SER A 168 -6.82 -10.97 16.13
C SER A 168 -7.21 -11.78 14.89
N ILE A 169 -6.63 -11.46 13.73
CA ILE A 169 -6.86 -12.21 12.49
C ILE A 169 -6.21 -13.59 12.58
N ILE A 170 -5.00 -13.68 13.10
CA ILE A 170 -4.32 -14.96 13.34
C ILE A 170 -5.11 -15.83 14.32
N ASN A 171 -5.60 -15.25 15.41
CA ASN A 171 -6.42 -15.96 16.37
C ASN A 171 -7.70 -16.48 15.72
N ASP A 172 -8.38 -15.70 14.87
CA ASP A 172 -9.58 -16.13 14.16
C ASP A 172 -9.29 -17.31 13.20
N ILE A 173 -8.14 -17.28 12.50
CA ILE A 173 -7.70 -18.39 11.63
C ILE A 173 -7.39 -19.66 12.45
N GLN A 174 -6.72 -19.53 13.61
CA GLN A 174 -6.37 -20.67 14.47
C GLN A 174 -7.56 -21.29 15.22
N TYR A 175 -8.61 -20.52 15.50
CA TYR A 175 -9.79 -21.01 16.25
C TYR A 175 -10.90 -21.58 15.37
N HIS A 176 -10.87 -21.34 14.06
CA HIS A 176 -11.90 -21.80 13.12
C HIS A 176 -11.37 -22.74 12.03
N GLY A 177 -10.08 -23.13 12.12
CA GLY A 177 -9.38 -24.09 11.25
C GLY A 177 -9.38 -25.52 11.89
#